data_352ed45db02d6b2f037604942bae7f68
#
_entry.id   352ed45db02d6b2f037604942bae7f68
#
_cell.length_a   1.000
_cell.length_b   1.000
_cell.length_c   1.000
_cell.angle_alpha   90.00
_cell.angle_beta   90.00
_cell.angle_gamma   90.00
#
_symmetry.space_group_name_H-M   'P 1'
#
loop_
_entity.id
_entity.type
_entity.pdbx_description
1 polymer ?
#
loop_
_entity_poly.entity_id
_entity_poly.type
_entity_poly.pdbx_seq_one_letter_code
_entity_poly.pdbx_strand_id
1 'polypeptide(L)'
;MRKILIISLMLLTSFVAGAQNANKDGAWSGKLDVMGTELTLVFHLNDSACTMDSPDQGVTGVPATLERSETGIKISIPTINGRYEGDYREASIVGTFTQHGMSFPLTLTPGASKRSRPQTPVAPFPYQTEDVSFSNGDAQLKGTLALPKNCNRQTPVLLMVTGSGLQNRDEEIFEHKPFAVLADALARQGIATLRYDDRGFGESTGDLISVTTADLKNDALAGINLLRSRFDRVGVLGHSEGGTIGLMLAAEGKVDFVVSLAGNVVSGEKTLLEQNQWALRQAGYSQEVVDQYCKTLESLFDSMKVGKNPVVNGAGLPADLAQNLQLVKAQCSTPYMRYFLNLDLTDLIGKIRCPVLALNGTNDRQVDCEENLSILRRGLMGPKTVLAIEGVNHLFQHCTTGDPSEYKDIEETFAPNVIQLVIEWLKSL
;
A
#
# COMPACT_ATOMS: atom_id res chain seq x y z
N MET A 1 -26.50 13.30 5.64
CA MET A 1 -25.21 13.30 6.36
C MET A 1 -24.15 12.88 5.37
N ARG A 2 -23.19 13.73 5.08
CA ARG A 2 -22.18 13.50 4.05
C ARG A 2 -21.03 12.70 4.65
N LYS A 3 -20.58 11.67 3.95
CA LYS A 3 -19.53 10.75 4.40
C LYS A 3 -18.17 11.44 4.23
N ILE A 4 -17.42 11.56 5.33
CA ILE A 4 -16.01 11.97 5.28
C ILE A 4 -15.19 10.69 5.11
N LEU A 5 -14.54 10.57 3.97
CA LEU A 5 -13.54 9.54 3.75
C LEU A 5 -12.24 10.04 4.42
N ILE A 6 -11.97 9.53 5.61
CA ILE A 6 -10.69 9.78 6.28
C ILE A 6 -9.66 8.94 5.55
N ILE A 7 -8.77 9.58 4.79
CA ILE A 7 -7.58 8.90 4.26
C ILE A 7 -6.65 8.67 5.45
N SER A 8 -6.78 7.51 6.06
CA SER A 8 -5.98 7.06 7.19
C SER A 8 -4.80 6.28 6.63
N LEU A 9 -3.60 6.75 6.90
CA LEU A 9 -2.37 5.95 6.71
C LEU A 9 -2.42 4.84 7.75
N MET A 10 -2.69 3.60 7.32
CA MET A 10 -2.84 2.45 8.22
C MET A 10 -1.48 1.86 8.56
N LEU A 11 -1.12 1.91 9.84
CA LEU A 11 -0.09 1.06 10.44
C LEU A 11 -0.77 -0.19 11.00
N LEU A 12 -0.47 -1.36 10.45
CA LEU A 12 -0.99 -2.66 10.91
C LEU A 12 0.16 -3.57 11.32
N THR A 13 0.03 -4.14 12.51
CA THR A 13 0.93 -5.18 13.04
C THR A 13 0.33 -6.56 12.80
N SER A 14 1.16 -7.50 12.31
CA SER A 14 0.79 -8.88 12.01
C SER A 14 1.30 -9.86 13.06
N PHE A 15 0.63 -11.00 13.25
CA PHE A 15 1.19 -12.22 13.83
C PHE A 15 0.70 -13.51 13.15
N VAL A 16 1.50 -14.56 13.26
CA VAL A 16 1.68 -15.78 12.46
C VAL A 16 0.73 -16.95 12.81
N ALA A 17 0.56 -17.82 11.83
CA ALA A 17 -0.33 -18.96 11.74
C ALA A 17 0.14 -20.25 12.43
N GLY A 18 -0.80 -21.14 12.74
CA GLY A 18 -0.60 -22.56 13.11
C GLY A 18 -1.86 -23.41 13.00
N ALA A 19 -1.72 -24.67 12.67
CA ALA A 19 -2.62 -25.60 11.96
C ALA A 19 -3.78 -26.25 12.73
N GLN A 20 -4.82 -26.49 11.99
CA GLN A 20 -5.96 -27.43 11.85
C GLN A 20 -6.48 -28.31 13.02
N ASN A 21 -7.83 -28.29 13.23
CA ASN A 21 -8.69 -29.47 13.21
C ASN A 21 -10.21 -29.17 13.09
N ALA A 22 -10.98 -30.16 12.69
CA ALA A 22 -12.20 -30.18 11.94
C ALA A 22 -13.48 -29.57 12.58
N ASN A 23 -14.27 -29.02 11.74
CA ASN A 23 -15.71 -28.90 11.49
C ASN A 23 -16.35 -27.50 11.62
N LYS A 24 -15.66 -26.46 12.09
CA LYS A 24 -16.15 -25.07 12.01
C LYS A 24 -14.98 -24.09 11.79
N ASP A 25 -13.83 -24.60 11.42
CA ASP A 25 -12.66 -23.82 11.05
C ASP A 25 -12.77 -23.36 9.61
N GLY A 26 -12.05 -22.27 9.29
CA GLY A 26 -12.05 -21.69 7.96
C GLY A 26 -12.53 -20.26 7.96
N ALA A 27 -12.68 -19.72 6.76
CA ALA A 27 -13.17 -18.37 6.58
C ALA A 27 -14.70 -18.32 6.71
N TRP A 28 -15.17 -17.32 7.43
CA TRP A 28 -16.58 -16.98 7.59
C TRP A 28 -16.76 -15.52 7.29
N SER A 29 -17.66 -15.16 6.39
CA SER A 29 -17.86 -13.76 5.99
C SER A 29 -19.31 -13.31 6.14
N GLY A 30 -19.47 -12.01 6.38
CA GLY A 30 -20.77 -11.36 6.43
C GLY A 30 -20.68 -9.87 6.14
N LYS A 31 -21.83 -9.29 5.82
CA LYS A 31 -21.94 -7.85 5.55
C LYS A 31 -22.49 -7.13 6.76
N LEU A 32 -21.75 -6.15 7.22
CA LEU A 32 -22.10 -5.27 8.33
C LEU A 32 -22.63 -3.95 7.76
N ASP A 33 -23.89 -3.60 8.04
CA ASP A 33 -24.41 -2.27 7.70
C ASP A 33 -24.08 -1.26 8.80
N VAL A 34 -23.17 -0.35 8.49
CA VAL A 34 -22.82 0.76 9.36
C VAL A 34 -23.43 2.04 8.83
N MET A 35 -24.63 2.39 9.31
CA MET A 35 -25.35 3.61 8.93
C MET A 35 -25.54 3.77 7.40
N GLY A 36 -25.91 2.68 6.70
CA GLY A 36 -26.13 2.65 5.26
C GLY A 36 -24.85 2.49 4.43
N THR A 37 -23.74 2.11 5.07
CA THR A 37 -22.54 1.65 4.40
C THR A 37 -22.35 0.17 4.72
N GLU A 38 -22.38 -0.69 3.71
CA GLU A 38 -22.05 -2.09 3.90
C GLU A 38 -20.54 -2.28 3.94
N LEU A 39 -20.07 -2.97 4.99
CA LEU A 39 -18.69 -3.42 5.15
C LEU A 39 -18.67 -4.94 5.20
N THR A 40 -17.81 -5.57 4.42
CA THR A 40 -17.56 -7.00 4.53
C THR A 40 -16.59 -7.27 5.67
N LEU A 41 -16.97 -8.15 6.59
CA LEU A 41 -16.05 -8.70 7.58
C LEU A 41 -15.82 -10.18 7.27
N VAL A 42 -14.55 -10.61 7.32
CA VAL A 42 -14.15 -12.00 7.16
C VAL A 42 -13.42 -12.42 8.42
N PHE A 43 -13.90 -13.48 9.06
CA PHE A 43 -13.24 -14.09 10.21
C PHE A 43 -12.60 -15.41 9.78
N HIS A 44 -11.29 -15.53 10.00
CA HIS A 44 -10.56 -16.79 9.82
C HIS A 44 -10.55 -17.53 11.14
N LEU A 45 -11.49 -18.44 11.30
CA LEU A 45 -11.67 -19.20 12.53
C LEU A 45 -10.75 -20.43 12.54
N ASN A 46 -9.99 -20.56 13.62
CA ASN A 46 -9.09 -21.68 13.83
C ASN A 46 -9.00 -21.92 15.34
N ASP A 47 -8.86 -23.16 15.79
CA ASP A 47 -8.89 -23.56 17.21
C ASP A 47 -7.82 -22.87 18.08
N SER A 48 -6.72 -22.43 17.51
CA SER A 48 -5.62 -21.78 18.23
C SER A 48 -5.44 -20.30 17.91
N ALA A 49 -6.08 -19.81 16.85
CA ALA A 49 -5.95 -18.41 16.42
C ALA A 49 -7.19 -17.97 15.63
N CYS A 50 -7.53 -16.71 15.76
CA CYS A 50 -8.57 -16.08 14.96
C CYS A 50 -8.02 -14.77 14.41
N THR A 51 -8.31 -14.47 13.15
CA THR A 51 -8.05 -13.15 12.58
C THR A 51 -9.28 -12.61 11.91
N MET A 52 -9.35 -11.29 11.79
CA MET A 52 -10.41 -10.59 11.07
C MET A 52 -9.82 -9.79 9.92
N ASP A 53 -10.48 -9.89 8.76
CA ASP A 53 -10.25 -9.00 7.63
C ASP A 53 -11.46 -8.07 7.46
N SER A 54 -11.20 -6.87 6.99
CA SER A 54 -12.21 -5.95 6.45
C SER A 54 -11.80 -5.54 5.04
N PRO A 55 -12.14 -6.35 4.02
CA PRO A 55 -11.68 -6.12 2.65
C PRO A 55 -12.13 -4.79 2.07
N ASP A 56 -13.30 -4.27 2.51
CA ASP A 56 -13.82 -2.97 2.08
C ASP A 56 -13.06 -1.78 2.67
N GLN A 57 -12.21 -2.04 3.65
CA GLN A 57 -11.34 -1.05 4.31
C GLN A 57 -9.85 -1.32 4.02
N GLY A 58 -9.53 -2.32 3.19
CA GLY A 58 -8.15 -2.72 2.91
C GLY A 58 -7.41 -3.34 4.12
N VAL A 59 -8.16 -3.86 5.10
CA VAL A 59 -7.61 -4.38 6.37
C VAL A 59 -7.60 -5.90 6.33
N THR A 60 -6.46 -6.51 6.62
CA THR A 60 -6.29 -7.97 6.67
C THR A 60 -5.51 -8.41 7.91
N GLY A 61 -5.79 -9.63 8.38
CA GLY A 61 -5.01 -10.29 9.42
C GLY A 61 -5.08 -9.65 10.81
N VAL A 62 -6.13 -8.88 11.13
CA VAL A 62 -6.28 -8.27 12.46
C VAL A 62 -6.39 -9.36 13.52
N PRO A 63 -5.49 -9.44 14.52
CA PRO A 63 -5.55 -10.48 15.55
C PRO A 63 -6.83 -10.40 16.36
N ALA A 64 -7.44 -11.56 16.56
CA ALA A 64 -8.63 -11.72 17.37
C ALA A 64 -8.50 -12.95 18.28
N THR A 65 -9.30 -12.99 19.34
CA THR A 65 -9.44 -14.16 20.19
C THR A 65 -10.80 -14.81 19.96
N LEU A 66 -10.84 -16.13 19.94
CA LEU A 66 -12.02 -16.92 19.67
C LEU A 66 -12.37 -17.79 20.89
N GLU A 67 -13.60 -17.68 21.38
CA GLU A 67 -14.18 -18.57 22.35
C GLU A 67 -15.35 -19.32 21.68
N ARG A 68 -15.36 -20.66 21.80
CA ARG A 68 -16.41 -21.51 21.24
C ARG A 68 -17.25 -22.14 22.37
N SER A 69 -18.53 -22.28 22.11
CA SER A 69 -19.47 -23.04 22.91
C SER A 69 -20.22 -24.05 22.03
N GLU A 70 -21.05 -24.89 22.65
CA GLU A 70 -21.92 -25.82 21.91
C GLU A 70 -22.93 -25.08 21.01
N THR A 71 -23.32 -23.87 21.39
CA THR A 71 -24.38 -23.10 20.73
C THR A 71 -23.89 -21.99 19.84
N GLY A 72 -22.63 -21.50 20.00
CA GLY A 72 -22.16 -20.35 19.26
C GLY A 72 -20.69 -20.00 19.49
N ILE A 73 -20.33 -18.81 19.06
CA ILE A 73 -18.98 -18.26 19.18
C ILE A 73 -18.99 -16.84 19.76
N LYS A 74 -17.86 -16.49 20.40
CA LYS A 74 -17.51 -15.12 20.76
C LYS A 74 -16.14 -14.82 20.18
N ILE A 75 -16.02 -13.69 19.48
CA ILE A 75 -14.77 -13.20 18.92
C ILE A 75 -14.51 -11.83 19.51
N SER A 76 -13.32 -11.61 20.08
CA SER A 76 -12.88 -10.32 20.58
C SER A 76 -11.73 -9.82 19.73
N ILE A 77 -11.80 -8.55 19.28
CA ILE A 77 -10.81 -7.88 18.44
C ILE A 77 -10.29 -6.64 19.21
N PRO A 78 -9.30 -6.81 20.11
CA PRO A 78 -8.89 -5.77 21.03
C PRO A 78 -8.37 -4.49 20.34
N THR A 79 -7.68 -4.63 19.21
CA THR A 79 -7.08 -3.52 18.46
C THR A 79 -8.08 -2.48 17.97
N ILE A 80 -9.33 -2.89 17.75
CA ILE A 80 -10.41 -2.00 17.31
C ILE A 80 -11.53 -1.87 18.35
N ASN A 81 -11.33 -2.39 19.55
CA ASN A 81 -12.36 -2.48 20.58
C ASN A 81 -13.67 -3.12 20.05
N GLY A 82 -13.50 -4.15 19.21
CA GLY A 82 -14.58 -4.85 18.52
C GLY A 82 -14.89 -6.19 19.19
N ARG A 83 -16.15 -6.63 19.11
CA ARG A 83 -16.60 -7.94 19.58
C ARG A 83 -17.72 -8.46 18.70
N TYR A 84 -17.68 -9.75 18.37
CA TYR A 84 -18.78 -10.49 17.73
C TYR A 84 -19.26 -11.59 18.64
N GLU A 85 -20.58 -11.72 18.80
CA GLU A 85 -21.23 -12.85 19.48
C GLU A 85 -22.33 -13.39 18.57
N GLY A 86 -22.31 -14.71 18.29
CA GLY A 86 -23.29 -15.31 17.41
C GLY A 86 -23.53 -16.79 17.70
N ASP A 87 -24.76 -17.19 17.40
CA ASP A 87 -25.25 -18.58 17.55
C ASP A 87 -25.13 -19.31 16.23
N TYR A 88 -24.76 -20.59 16.31
CA TYR A 88 -24.74 -21.48 15.16
C TYR A 88 -26.17 -21.75 14.66
N ARG A 89 -26.35 -21.69 13.34
CA ARG A 89 -27.51 -22.15 12.58
C ARG A 89 -27.02 -23.18 11.54
N GLU A 90 -27.93 -23.81 10.81
CA GLU A 90 -27.58 -24.91 9.88
C GLU A 90 -26.40 -24.57 8.95
N ALA A 91 -26.41 -23.40 8.33
CA ALA A 91 -25.38 -22.97 7.37
C ALA A 91 -24.80 -21.58 7.66
N SER A 92 -25.00 -21.04 8.88
CA SER A 92 -24.59 -19.68 9.22
C SER A 92 -24.30 -19.52 10.71
N ILE A 93 -23.71 -18.40 11.07
CA ILE A 93 -23.61 -17.94 12.46
C ILE A 93 -24.34 -16.59 12.51
N VAL A 94 -25.44 -16.54 13.24
CA VAL A 94 -26.27 -15.33 13.34
C VAL A 94 -25.97 -14.64 14.65
N GLY A 95 -25.55 -13.36 14.57
CA GLY A 95 -25.10 -12.66 15.77
C GLY A 95 -25.08 -11.15 15.64
N THR A 96 -24.31 -10.55 16.53
CA THR A 96 -24.16 -9.11 16.65
C THR A 96 -22.69 -8.74 16.75
N PHE A 97 -22.28 -7.82 15.93
CA PHE A 97 -20.98 -7.15 16.02
C PHE A 97 -21.13 -5.86 16.83
N THR A 98 -20.29 -5.69 17.83
CA THR A 98 -20.31 -4.49 18.70
C THR A 98 -18.96 -3.80 18.63
N GLN A 99 -18.96 -2.48 18.40
CA GLN A 99 -17.76 -1.66 18.40
C GLN A 99 -18.07 -0.27 18.97
N HIS A 100 -17.22 0.21 19.89
CA HIS A 100 -17.38 1.51 20.56
C HIS A 100 -18.78 1.73 21.17
N GLY A 101 -19.40 0.67 21.67
CA GLY A 101 -20.73 0.73 22.28
C GLY A 101 -21.90 0.71 21.30
N MET A 102 -21.66 0.68 20.00
CA MET A 102 -22.67 0.49 18.98
C MET A 102 -22.75 -0.99 18.59
N SER A 103 -23.95 -1.46 18.34
CA SER A 103 -24.23 -2.87 18.00
C SER A 103 -24.91 -2.96 16.64
N PHE A 104 -24.44 -3.89 15.82
CA PHE A 104 -24.90 -4.12 14.46
C PHE A 104 -25.19 -5.59 14.24
N PRO A 105 -26.36 -5.96 13.67
CA PRO A 105 -26.63 -7.33 13.26
C PRO A 105 -25.58 -7.79 12.23
N LEU A 106 -25.06 -9.01 12.41
CA LEU A 106 -24.12 -9.60 11.46
C LEU A 106 -24.37 -11.10 11.37
N THR A 107 -24.66 -11.58 10.18
CA THR A 107 -24.76 -13.00 9.87
C THR A 107 -23.53 -13.42 9.09
N LEU A 108 -22.82 -14.41 9.62
CA LEU A 108 -21.65 -14.99 8.95
C LEU A 108 -22.06 -16.25 8.20
N THR A 109 -21.58 -16.40 6.98
CA THR A 109 -21.72 -17.61 6.16
C THR A 109 -20.33 -18.19 5.85
N PRO A 110 -20.21 -19.53 5.64
CA PRO A 110 -18.93 -20.13 5.30
C PRO A 110 -18.36 -19.59 4.01
N GLY A 111 -17.06 -19.32 4.00
CA GLY A 111 -16.29 -18.81 2.88
C GLY A 111 -15.92 -17.35 3.05
N ALA A 112 -14.79 -16.98 2.46
CA ALA A 112 -14.43 -15.58 2.27
C ALA A 112 -15.17 -15.05 1.02
N SER A 113 -15.78 -13.90 1.14
CA SER A 113 -16.23 -13.15 -0.05
C SER A 113 -14.97 -12.73 -0.81
N LYS A 114 -14.67 -13.38 -1.92
CA LYS A 114 -13.53 -13.04 -2.78
C LYS A 114 -14.01 -12.19 -3.94
N ARG A 115 -13.35 -11.08 -4.16
CA ARG A 115 -13.53 -10.29 -5.38
C ARG A 115 -12.86 -11.00 -6.56
N SER A 116 -13.43 -10.82 -7.75
CA SER A 116 -12.77 -11.29 -8.97
C SER A 116 -11.51 -10.47 -9.23
N ARG A 117 -10.36 -11.17 -9.31
CA ARG A 117 -9.05 -10.58 -9.64
C ARG A 117 -8.38 -11.45 -10.71
N PRO A 118 -8.89 -11.42 -11.95
CA PRO A 118 -8.53 -12.41 -12.98
C PRO A 118 -7.07 -12.33 -13.41
N GLN A 119 -6.39 -11.21 -13.18
CA GLN A 119 -4.98 -11.04 -13.51
C GLN A 119 -4.04 -11.65 -12.47
N THR A 120 -4.55 -12.03 -11.28
CA THR A 120 -3.70 -12.66 -10.25
C THR A 120 -3.12 -13.97 -10.78
N PRO A 121 -1.79 -14.10 -10.86
CA PRO A 121 -1.16 -15.27 -11.43
C PRO A 121 -1.39 -16.52 -10.56
N VAL A 122 -1.64 -17.63 -11.22
CA VAL A 122 -1.90 -18.94 -10.58
C VAL A 122 -0.90 -19.97 -11.06
N ALA A 123 -0.35 -20.74 -10.14
CA ALA A 123 0.56 -21.85 -10.47
C ALA A 123 -0.16 -22.97 -11.28
N PRO A 124 0.57 -23.74 -12.13
CA PRO A 124 2.02 -23.73 -12.28
C PRO A 124 2.53 -22.58 -13.18
N PHE A 125 3.64 -21.94 -12.76
CA PHE A 125 4.26 -20.87 -13.53
C PHE A 125 5.22 -21.43 -14.60
N PRO A 126 5.39 -20.77 -15.77
CA PRO A 126 6.37 -21.16 -16.78
C PRO A 126 7.81 -20.73 -16.46
N TYR A 127 8.03 -20.16 -15.29
CA TYR A 127 9.30 -19.68 -14.73
C TYR A 127 9.51 -20.27 -13.34
N GLN A 128 10.71 -20.14 -12.78
CA GLN A 128 11.01 -20.60 -11.43
C GLN A 128 10.79 -19.49 -10.40
N THR A 129 10.41 -19.87 -9.20
CA THR A 129 10.36 -18.99 -8.03
C THR A 129 11.28 -19.54 -6.95
N GLU A 130 11.98 -18.63 -6.26
CA GLU A 130 12.92 -18.94 -5.19
C GLU A 130 12.62 -18.02 -4.00
N ASP A 131 12.41 -18.59 -2.83
CA ASP A 131 12.32 -17.80 -1.61
C ASP A 131 13.70 -17.37 -1.18
N VAL A 132 13.86 -16.08 -0.94
CA VAL A 132 15.13 -15.47 -0.56
C VAL A 132 15.00 -14.66 0.72
N SER A 133 16.13 -14.47 1.39
CA SER A 133 16.19 -13.55 2.53
C SER A 133 17.45 -12.72 2.48
N PHE A 134 17.35 -11.49 2.98
CA PHE A 134 18.48 -10.56 3.11
C PHE A 134 18.28 -9.68 4.34
N SER A 135 19.34 -9.02 4.80
CA SER A 135 19.34 -8.31 6.07
C SER A 135 19.74 -6.85 5.90
N ASN A 136 19.12 -5.98 6.67
CA ASN A 136 19.56 -4.61 6.88
C ASN A 136 19.45 -4.28 8.38
N GLY A 137 20.59 -4.21 9.07
CA GLY A 137 20.62 -4.03 10.52
C GLY A 137 19.88 -5.17 11.25
N ASP A 138 18.86 -4.81 12.00
CA ASP A 138 17.97 -5.72 12.74
C ASP A 138 16.89 -6.38 11.87
N ALA A 139 16.62 -5.81 10.69
CA ALA A 139 15.60 -6.34 9.80
C ALA A 139 16.09 -7.57 9.03
N GLN A 140 15.29 -8.64 9.07
CA GLN A 140 15.40 -9.81 8.19
C GLN A 140 14.27 -9.75 7.19
N LEU A 141 14.61 -9.49 5.94
CA LEU A 141 13.64 -9.30 4.86
C LEU A 141 13.47 -10.59 4.08
N LYS A 142 12.23 -10.98 3.85
CA LYS A 142 11.82 -12.17 3.12
C LYS A 142 11.20 -11.78 1.79
N GLY A 143 11.54 -12.52 0.76
CA GLY A 143 11.03 -12.21 -0.57
C GLY A 143 10.98 -13.41 -1.50
N THR A 144 10.39 -13.20 -2.66
CA THR A 144 10.29 -14.18 -3.73
C THR A 144 10.98 -13.64 -4.97
N LEU A 145 12.02 -14.35 -5.43
CA LEU A 145 12.73 -14.09 -6.66
C LEU A 145 12.09 -14.91 -7.79
N ALA A 146 11.52 -14.25 -8.78
CA ALA A 146 11.02 -14.87 -9.99
C ALA A 146 12.12 -14.90 -11.06
N LEU A 147 12.46 -16.10 -11.52
CA LEU A 147 13.55 -16.39 -12.46
C LEU A 147 12.98 -16.85 -13.80
N PRO A 148 13.14 -16.06 -14.88
CA PRO A 148 12.71 -16.45 -16.21
C PRO A 148 13.35 -17.76 -16.66
N LYS A 149 12.73 -18.41 -17.65
CA LYS A 149 13.36 -19.54 -18.33
C LYS A 149 14.69 -19.11 -18.95
N ASN A 150 15.74 -19.91 -18.75
CA ASN A 150 17.11 -19.62 -19.18
C ASN A 150 17.76 -18.39 -18.52
N CYS A 151 17.37 -18.06 -17.31
CA CYS A 151 17.96 -16.99 -16.52
C CYS A 151 19.46 -17.19 -16.33
N ASN A 152 20.24 -16.12 -16.47
CA ASN A 152 21.69 -16.10 -16.23
C ASN A 152 22.12 -14.72 -15.70
N ARG A 153 23.44 -14.51 -15.46
CA ARG A 153 23.94 -13.24 -14.92
C ARG A 153 23.61 -12.00 -15.75
N GLN A 154 23.43 -12.15 -17.05
CA GLN A 154 23.13 -11.04 -17.96
C GLN A 154 21.63 -10.74 -18.03
N THR A 155 20.77 -11.61 -17.46
CA THR A 155 19.34 -11.36 -17.34
C THR A 155 19.09 -10.10 -16.54
N PRO A 156 18.36 -9.10 -17.06
CA PRO A 156 18.02 -7.93 -16.28
C PRO A 156 17.11 -8.32 -15.11
N VAL A 157 17.38 -7.75 -13.94
CA VAL A 157 16.58 -8.01 -12.73
C VAL A 157 16.11 -6.69 -12.10
N LEU A 158 14.89 -6.71 -11.59
CA LEU A 158 14.29 -5.60 -10.86
C LEU A 158 14.07 -5.99 -9.40
N LEU A 159 14.52 -5.16 -8.49
CA LEU A 159 13.94 -5.12 -7.14
C LEU A 159 12.63 -4.35 -7.22
N MET A 160 11.56 -4.92 -6.70
CA MET A 160 10.25 -4.28 -6.64
C MET A 160 10.05 -3.70 -5.25
N VAL A 161 9.79 -2.38 -5.17
CA VAL A 161 9.67 -1.62 -3.92
C VAL A 161 8.27 -1.04 -3.82
N THR A 162 7.56 -1.41 -2.76
CA THR A 162 6.15 -1.07 -2.49
C THR A 162 5.96 0.41 -2.15
N GLY A 163 4.71 0.86 -2.21
CA GLY A 163 4.30 2.20 -1.79
C GLY A 163 4.28 2.39 -0.27
N SER A 164 3.76 3.53 0.17
CA SER A 164 3.68 3.91 1.57
C SER A 164 2.83 2.96 2.41
N GLY A 165 3.25 2.73 3.64
CA GLY A 165 2.63 1.80 4.58
C GLY A 165 3.37 0.47 4.61
N LEU A 166 2.93 -0.42 5.51
CA LEU A 166 3.50 -1.76 5.60
C LEU A 166 2.79 -2.69 4.62
N GLN A 167 3.54 -3.23 3.68
CA GLN A 167 3.00 -4.02 2.58
C GLN A 167 3.67 -5.39 2.49
N ASN A 168 2.90 -6.37 2.02
CA ASN A 168 3.48 -7.64 1.62
C ASN A 168 4.16 -7.50 0.25
N ARG A 169 4.94 -8.51 -0.13
CA ARG A 169 5.69 -8.57 -1.40
C ARG A 169 4.84 -8.42 -2.65
N ASP A 170 3.53 -8.60 -2.55
CA ASP A 170 2.59 -8.49 -3.67
C ASP A 170 1.96 -7.09 -3.79
N GLU A 171 2.24 -6.20 -2.81
CA GLU A 171 1.59 -4.89 -2.66
C GLU A 171 0.07 -5.04 -2.62
N GLU A 172 -0.40 -5.98 -1.78
CA GLU A 172 -1.80 -6.40 -1.78
C GLU A 172 -2.71 -5.34 -1.17
N ILE A 173 -3.65 -4.87 -1.98
CA ILE A 173 -4.69 -3.92 -1.57
C ILE A 173 -6.04 -4.32 -2.19
N PHE A 174 -7.09 -4.44 -1.38
CA PHE A 174 -8.42 -4.88 -1.83
C PHE A 174 -8.40 -6.18 -2.65
N GLU A 175 -7.57 -7.15 -2.26
CA GLU A 175 -7.31 -8.41 -2.96
C GLU A 175 -6.62 -8.26 -4.33
N HIS A 176 -6.28 -7.05 -4.77
CA HIS A 176 -5.36 -6.84 -5.88
C HIS A 176 -3.94 -7.17 -5.45
N LYS A 177 -3.17 -7.75 -6.36
CA LYS A 177 -1.75 -8.09 -6.17
C LYS A 177 -0.91 -7.52 -7.31
N PRO A 178 -0.79 -6.18 -7.41
CA PRO A 178 -0.17 -5.53 -8.56
C PRO A 178 1.26 -6.01 -8.80
N PHE A 179 2.06 -6.20 -7.76
CA PHE A 179 3.43 -6.69 -7.91
C PHE A 179 3.51 -8.16 -8.32
N ALA A 180 2.55 -9.00 -7.91
CA ALA A 180 2.49 -10.37 -8.44
C ALA A 180 2.16 -10.39 -9.93
N VAL A 181 1.21 -9.53 -10.37
CA VAL A 181 0.81 -9.40 -11.79
C VAL A 181 2.00 -8.92 -12.64
N LEU A 182 2.67 -7.86 -12.20
CA LEU A 182 3.85 -7.33 -12.90
C LEU A 182 4.99 -8.35 -12.96
N ALA A 183 5.29 -9.01 -11.84
CA ALA A 183 6.38 -10.00 -11.78
C ALA A 183 6.12 -11.20 -12.68
N ASP A 184 4.89 -11.71 -12.76
CA ASP A 184 4.51 -12.79 -13.68
C ASP A 184 4.69 -12.34 -15.14
N ALA A 185 4.18 -11.15 -15.49
CA ALA A 185 4.29 -10.63 -16.84
C ALA A 185 5.76 -10.42 -17.26
N LEU A 186 6.60 -9.88 -16.38
CA LEU A 186 8.02 -9.65 -16.61
C LEU A 186 8.80 -10.96 -16.73
N ALA A 187 8.55 -11.93 -15.84
CA ALA A 187 9.23 -13.23 -15.87
C ALA A 187 8.92 -14.02 -17.16
N ARG A 188 7.68 -13.95 -17.65
CA ARG A 188 7.30 -14.54 -18.96
C ARG A 188 8.02 -13.88 -20.15
N GLN A 189 8.54 -12.68 -19.97
CA GLN A 189 9.25 -11.90 -20.99
C GLN A 189 10.78 -11.88 -20.83
N GLY A 190 11.31 -12.71 -19.92
CA GLY A 190 12.75 -12.87 -19.75
C GLY A 190 13.39 -11.88 -18.79
N ILE A 191 12.61 -11.22 -17.92
CA ILE A 191 13.06 -10.24 -16.93
C ILE A 191 12.84 -10.83 -15.53
N ALA A 192 13.89 -10.91 -14.71
CA ALA A 192 13.79 -11.39 -13.35
C ALA A 192 13.27 -10.30 -12.40
N THR A 193 12.60 -10.70 -11.32
CA THR A 193 12.10 -9.76 -10.31
C THR A 193 12.27 -10.32 -8.90
N LEU A 194 12.63 -9.47 -7.96
CA LEU A 194 12.60 -9.74 -6.54
C LEU A 194 11.54 -8.86 -5.89
N ARG A 195 10.52 -9.49 -5.31
CA ARG A 195 9.50 -8.88 -4.46
C ARG A 195 9.79 -9.28 -3.02
N TYR A 196 9.64 -8.36 -2.07
CA TYR A 196 9.90 -8.65 -0.64
C TYR A 196 8.83 -8.02 0.25
N ASP A 197 8.59 -8.65 1.39
CA ASP A 197 7.73 -8.08 2.42
C ASP A 197 8.49 -6.96 3.14
N ASP A 198 7.83 -5.85 3.39
CA ASP A 198 8.43 -4.73 4.12
C ASP A 198 8.88 -5.17 5.52
N ARG A 199 9.86 -4.45 6.09
CA ARG A 199 10.32 -4.74 7.45
C ARG A 199 9.14 -4.78 8.43
N GLY A 200 9.13 -5.78 9.31
CA GLY A 200 8.08 -5.98 10.32
C GLY A 200 6.72 -6.35 9.76
N PHE A 201 6.62 -6.70 8.48
CA PHE A 201 5.38 -7.14 7.84
C PHE A 201 5.53 -8.52 7.17
N GLY A 202 4.43 -9.25 7.02
CA GLY A 202 4.41 -10.57 6.38
C GLY A 202 5.38 -11.54 7.06
N GLU A 203 6.35 -12.05 6.31
CA GLU A 203 7.40 -12.94 6.81
C GLU A 203 8.69 -12.20 7.23
N SER A 204 8.73 -10.87 7.01
CA SER A 204 9.87 -10.03 7.37
C SER A 204 9.80 -9.59 8.83
N THR A 205 10.98 -9.41 9.45
CA THR A 205 11.11 -8.87 10.81
C THR A 205 11.79 -7.50 10.79
N GLY A 206 11.82 -6.82 11.91
CA GLY A 206 12.49 -5.53 12.09
C GLY A 206 11.66 -4.56 12.94
N ASP A 207 12.34 -3.57 13.52
CA ASP A 207 11.68 -2.52 14.31
C ASP A 207 10.92 -1.55 13.41
N LEU A 208 9.74 -1.13 13.85
CA LEU A 208 8.85 -0.18 13.17
C LEU A 208 8.74 1.17 13.88
N ILE A 209 9.20 1.27 15.13
CA ILE A 209 8.95 2.45 15.97
C ILE A 209 9.66 3.70 15.42
N SER A 210 10.87 3.51 14.91
CA SER A 210 11.72 4.60 14.44
C SER A 210 11.94 4.63 12.92
N VAL A 211 11.29 3.74 12.18
CA VAL A 211 11.43 3.61 10.73
C VAL A 211 11.09 4.91 9.99
N THR A 212 11.87 5.18 8.96
CA THR A 212 11.68 6.29 8.02
C THR A 212 11.82 5.80 6.58
N THR A 213 11.45 6.61 5.59
CA THR A 213 11.70 6.31 4.17
C THR A 213 13.21 6.05 3.89
N ALA A 214 14.11 6.67 4.67
CA ALA A 214 15.55 6.40 4.54
C ALA A 214 15.92 4.96 4.97
N ASP A 215 15.25 4.42 5.96
CA ASP A 215 15.44 3.03 6.40
C ASP A 215 14.87 2.06 5.37
N LEU A 216 13.69 2.35 4.82
CA LEU A 216 13.09 1.57 3.71
C LEU A 216 13.98 1.61 2.45
N LYS A 217 14.61 2.77 2.15
CA LYS A 217 15.61 2.85 1.08
C LYS A 217 16.82 1.96 1.37
N ASN A 218 17.28 1.88 2.61
CA ASN A 218 18.39 1.01 2.98
C ASN A 218 18.01 -0.47 2.92
N ASP A 219 16.75 -0.82 3.20
CA ASP A 219 16.22 -2.17 2.98
C ASP A 219 16.25 -2.53 1.49
N ALA A 220 15.77 -1.62 0.64
CA ALA A 220 15.84 -1.80 -0.82
C ALA A 220 17.31 -1.93 -1.29
N LEU A 221 18.25 -1.15 -0.73
CA LEU A 221 19.67 -1.26 -1.05
C LEU A 221 20.24 -2.64 -0.66
N ALA A 222 19.81 -3.21 0.45
CA ALA A 222 20.23 -4.57 0.84
C ALA A 222 19.71 -5.61 -0.17
N GLY A 223 18.47 -5.49 -0.65
CA GLY A 223 17.93 -6.31 -1.72
C GLY A 223 18.69 -6.17 -3.04
N ILE A 224 19.06 -4.93 -3.42
CA ILE A 224 19.92 -4.66 -4.58
C ILE A 224 21.27 -5.36 -4.44
N ASN A 225 21.90 -5.30 -3.26
CA ASN A 225 23.19 -5.95 -3.01
C ASN A 225 23.09 -7.47 -3.14
N LEU A 226 22.01 -8.08 -2.67
CA LEU A 226 21.71 -9.50 -2.91
C LEU A 226 21.65 -9.78 -4.41
N LEU A 227 20.89 -9.00 -5.17
CA LEU A 227 20.73 -9.19 -6.62
C LEU A 227 22.06 -9.00 -7.38
N ARG A 228 22.88 -8.03 -7.01
CA ARG A 228 24.20 -7.81 -7.63
C ARG A 228 25.19 -8.97 -7.43
N SER A 229 24.99 -9.80 -6.41
CA SER A 229 25.78 -11.03 -6.28
C SER A 229 25.46 -12.06 -7.37
N ARG A 230 24.32 -11.96 -8.03
CA ARG A 230 23.77 -12.92 -8.99
C ARG A 230 23.64 -12.36 -10.41
N PHE A 231 23.43 -11.05 -10.56
CA PHE A 231 23.09 -10.39 -11.82
C PHE A 231 23.98 -9.19 -12.10
N ASP A 232 24.29 -8.98 -13.37
CA ASP A 232 25.16 -7.88 -13.82
C ASP A 232 24.38 -6.58 -14.04
N ARG A 233 23.05 -6.67 -14.25
CA ARG A 233 22.15 -5.53 -14.51
C ARG A 233 21.01 -5.53 -13.52
N VAL A 234 21.06 -4.61 -12.55
CA VAL A 234 20.09 -4.52 -11.45
C VAL A 234 19.41 -3.16 -11.45
N GLY A 235 18.09 -3.18 -11.64
CA GLY A 235 17.24 -2.00 -11.55
C GLY A 235 16.28 -2.04 -10.39
N VAL A 236 15.50 -0.97 -10.25
CA VAL A 236 14.36 -0.87 -9.33
C VAL A 236 13.10 -0.59 -10.11
N LEU A 237 12.02 -1.30 -9.78
CA LEU A 237 10.66 -0.92 -10.10
C LEU A 237 10.00 -0.55 -8.78
N GLY A 238 9.60 0.70 -8.62
CA GLY A 238 8.95 1.16 -7.40
C GLY A 238 7.62 1.84 -7.69
N HIS A 239 6.64 1.60 -6.82
CA HIS A 239 5.34 2.25 -6.88
C HIS A 239 5.21 3.29 -5.78
N SER A 240 4.66 4.47 -6.10
CA SER A 240 4.43 5.54 -5.12
C SER A 240 5.71 5.86 -4.33
N GLU A 241 5.75 5.71 -3.00
CA GLU A 241 6.97 5.88 -2.19
C GLU A 241 8.12 4.97 -2.67
N GLY A 242 7.82 3.75 -3.12
CA GLY A 242 8.83 2.88 -3.74
C GLY A 242 9.45 3.47 -5.00
N GLY A 243 8.66 4.21 -5.81
CA GLY A 243 9.16 4.98 -6.95
C GLY A 243 10.10 6.12 -6.50
N THR A 244 9.75 6.82 -5.43
CA THR A 244 10.59 7.81 -4.76
C THR A 244 11.91 7.19 -4.30
N ILE A 245 11.85 6.04 -3.62
CA ILE A 245 13.04 5.27 -3.16
C ILE A 245 13.90 4.86 -4.36
N GLY A 246 13.32 4.39 -5.45
CA GLY A 246 14.05 4.03 -6.68
C GLY A 246 14.83 5.22 -7.26
N LEU A 247 14.20 6.41 -7.30
CA LEU A 247 14.87 7.63 -7.74
C LEU A 247 15.98 8.08 -6.79
N MET A 248 15.81 7.94 -5.47
CA MET A 248 16.87 8.20 -4.48
C MET A 248 18.08 7.29 -4.71
N LEU A 249 17.86 6.00 -4.89
CA LEU A 249 18.92 5.03 -5.17
C LEU A 249 19.63 5.28 -6.50
N ALA A 250 18.89 5.75 -7.52
CA ALA A 250 19.46 6.17 -8.80
C ALA A 250 20.33 7.42 -8.67
N ALA A 251 19.90 8.41 -7.87
CA ALA A 251 20.70 9.60 -7.60
C ALA A 251 22.01 9.31 -6.85
N GLU A 252 22.02 8.23 -6.06
CA GLU A 252 23.19 7.69 -5.37
C GLU A 252 24.05 6.74 -6.25
N GLY A 253 23.64 6.46 -7.49
CA GLY A 253 24.36 5.57 -8.42
C GLY A 253 24.31 4.09 -8.01
N LYS A 254 23.26 3.66 -7.28
CA LYS A 254 23.13 2.30 -6.76
C LYS A 254 22.47 1.32 -7.72
N VAL A 255 21.83 1.80 -8.77
CA VAL A 255 21.06 1.01 -9.73
C VAL A 255 21.41 1.36 -11.16
N ASP A 256 21.21 0.41 -12.07
CA ASP A 256 21.55 0.56 -13.48
C ASP A 256 20.39 1.16 -14.30
N PHE A 257 19.16 1.07 -13.81
CA PHE A 257 17.94 1.66 -14.40
C PHE A 257 16.80 1.71 -13.37
N VAL A 258 15.81 2.56 -13.61
CA VAL A 258 14.63 2.70 -12.73
C VAL A 258 13.34 2.72 -13.55
N VAL A 259 12.33 2.02 -13.04
CA VAL A 259 10.92 2.18 -13.39
C VAL A 259 10.22 2.81 -12.19
N SER A 260 9.82 4.06 -12.30
CA SER A 260 9.08 4.80 -11.28
C SER A 260 7.61 4.86 -11.68
N LEU A 261 6.77 4.17 -10.94
CA LEU A 261 5.32 4.14 -11.10
C LEU A 261 4.69 5.07 -10.07
N ALA A 262 4.16 6.20 -10.52
CA ALA A 262 3.58 7.24 -9.65
C ALA A 262 4.49 7.69 -8.49
N GLY A 263 5.81 7.70 -8.71
CA GLY A 263 6.78 8.11 -7.70
C GLY A 263 6.68 9.61 -7.42
N ASN A 264 6.53 9.94 -6.13
CA ASN A 264 6.46 11.32 -5.69
C ASN A 264 7.85 11.97 -5.68
N VAL A 265 7.98 13.16 -6.27
CA VAL A 265 9.24 13.92 -6.32
C VAL A 265 9.15 15.29 -5.64
N VAL A 266 7.96 15.82 -5.44
CA VAL A 266 7.73 17.02 -4.63
C VAL A 266 7.78 16.70 -3.15
N SER A 267 7.75 17.71 -2.27
CA SER A 267 7.74 17.44 -0.82
C SER A 267 6.53 16.64 -0.38
N GLY A 268 6.73 15.76 0.59
CA GLY A 268 5.64 14.99 1.18
C GLY A 268 4.56 15.88 1.81
N GLU A 269 4.96 17.03 2.36
CA GLU A 269 4.02 18.07 2.82
C GLU A 269 3.08 18.51 1.70
N LYS A 270 3.64 18.90 0.55
CA LYS A 270 2.85 19.36 -0.59
C LYS A 270 1.89 18.27 -1.06
N THR A 271 2.37 17.05 -1.21
CA THR A 271 1.53 15.91 -1.60
C THR A 271 0.35 15.72 -0.65
N LEU A 272 0.57 15.77 0.66
CA LEU A 272 -0.51 15.62 1.64
C LEU A 272 -1.49 16.79 1.63
N LEU A 273 -1.01 18.01 1.40
CA LEU A 273 -1.89 19.18 1.26
C LEU A 273 -2.81 19.03 0.04
N GLU A 274 -2.28 18.61 -1.11
CA GLU A 274 -3.03 18.38 -2.35
C GLU A 274 -4.08 17.28 -2.19
N GLN A 275 -3.71 16.15 -1.57
CA GLN A 275 -4.62 15.06 -1.26
C GLN A 275 -5.79 15.52 -0.38
N ASN A 276 -5.49 16.26 0.70
CA ASN A 276 -6.51 16.79 1.58
C ASN A 276 -7.42 17.82 0.88
N GLN A 277 -6.83 18.72 0.10
CA GLN A 277 -7.58 19.71 -0.67
C GLN A 277 -8.55 19.04 -1.64
N TRP A 278 -8.09 18.02 -2.36
CA TRP A 278 -8.94 17.25 -3.27
C TRP A 278 -10.07 16.54 -2.51
N ALA A 279 -9.75 15.83 -1.43
CA ALA A 279 -10.73 15.08 -0.64
C ALA A 279 -11.84 15.98 -0.06
N LEU A 280 -11.47 17.15 0.45
CA LEU A 280 -12.43 18.10 0.99
C LEU A 280 -13.35 18.68 -0.09
N ARG A 281 -12.83 18.96 -1.28
CA ARG A 281 -13.65 19.38 -2.42
C ARG A 281 -14.64 18.29 -2.83
N GLN A 282 -14.21 17.03 -2.90
CA GLN A 282 -15.08 15.90 -3.20
C GLN A 282 -16.17 15.71 -2.12
N ALA A 283 -15.83 15.95 -0.87
CA ALA A 283 -16.79 15.94 0.24
C ALA A 283 -17.80 17.12 0.18
N GLY A 284 -17.59 18.09 -0.74
CA GLY A 284 -18.49 19.21 -1.01
C GLY A 284 -18.37 20.36 -0.02
N TYR A 285 -17.21 20.51 0.64
CA TYR A 285 -16.93 21.70 1.42
C TYR A 285 -16.74 22.93 0.53
N SER A 286 -17.09 24.12 1.07
CA SER A 286 -16.84 25.37 0.36
C SER A 286 -15.34 25.65 0.22
N GLN A 287 -14.96 26.41 -0.80
CA GLN A 287 -13.55 26.77 -1.00
C GLN A 287 -12.95 27.49 0.22
N GLU A 288 -13.72 28.32 0.90
CA GLU A 288 -13.31 28.99 2.13
C GLU A 288 -12.95 28.02 3.26
N VAL A 289 -13.75 26.96 3.47
CA VAL A 289 -13.49 25.91 4.45
C VAL A 289 -12.26 25.09 4.05
N VAL A 290 -12.13 24.76 2.75
CA VAL A 290 -10.95 24.05 2.22
C VAL A 290 -9.68 24.85 2.46
N ASP A 291 -9.67 26.14 2.13
CA ASP A 291 -8.51 27.00 2.29
C ASP A 291 -8.11 27.16 3.77
N GLN A 292 -9.11 27.35 4.65
CA GLN A 292 -8.88 27.45 6.09
C GLN A 292 -8.30 26.15 6.67
N TYR A 293 -8.85 24.98 6.26
CA TYR A 293 -8.34 23.68 6.69
C TYR A 293 -6.91 23.46 6.23
N CYS A 294 -6.64 23.66 4.93
CA CYS A 294 -5.29 23.48 4.36
C CYS A 294 -4.26 24.40 4.99
N LYS A 295 -4.60 25.67 5.25
CA LYS A 295 -3.73 26.60 5.97
C LYS A 295 -3.42 26.14 7.41
N THR A 296 -4.40 25.57 8.11
CA THR A 296 -4.21 25.03 9.45
C THR A 296 -3.32 23.77 9.40
N LEU A 297 -3.53 22.92 8.39
CA LEU A 297 -2.76 21.72 8.16
C LEU A 297 -1.30 22.05 7.82
N GLU A 298 -1.05 23.02 6.96
CA GLU A 298 0.29 23.52 6.61
C GLU A 298 1.05 24.02 7.85
N SER A 299 0.40 24.84 8.70
CA SER A 299 0.98 25.30 9.95
C SER A 299 1.30 24.15 10.93
N LEU A 300 0.46 23.11 10.91
CA LEU A 300 0.68 21.88 11.66
C LEU A 300 1.94 21.15 11.15
N PHE A 301 2.05 20.94 9.84
CA PHE A 301 3.19 20.28 9.21
C PHE A 301 4.49 21.04 9.43
N ASP A 302 4.50 22.36 9.27
CA ASP A 302 5.67 23.21 9.55
C ASP A 302 6.21 23.03 10.97
N SER A 303 5.30 22.93 11.94
CA SER A 303 5.71 22.68 13.32
C SER A 303 6.28 21.28 13.50
N MET A 304 5.69 20.28 12.84
CA MET A 304 6.10 18.88 12.95
C MET A 304 7.43 18.59 12.24
N LYS A 305 7.67 19.20 11.10
CA LYS A 305 8.96 19.11 10.38
C LYS A 305 10.15 19.45 11.26
N VAL A 306 9.99 20.44 12.16
CA VAL A 306 11.04 20.84 13.10
C VAL A 306 10.93 20.18 14.49
N GLY A 307 10.12 19.13 14.61
CA GLY A 307 10.01 18.33 15.83
C GLY A 307 9.23 18.99 16.98
N LYS A 308 8.48 20.04 16.70
CA LYS A 308 7.57 20.65 17.69
C LYS A 308 6.26 19.86 17.77
N ASN A 309 5.60 19.91 18.92
CA ASN A 309 4.26 19.36 19.12
C ASN A 309 3.24 20.51 19.16
N PRO A 310 2.67 20.91 18.02
CA PRO A 310 1.80 22.08 17.94
C PRO A 310 0.45 21.85 18.63
N VAL A 311 -0.16 22.94 19.06
CA VAL A 311 -1.59 22.95 19.42
C VAL A 311 -2.39 23.10 18.12
N VAL A 312 -3.29 22.15 17.86
CA VAL A 312 -4.18 22.23 16.70
C VAL A 312 -5.29 23.24 17.01
N ASN A 313 -5.36 24.31 16.23
CA ASN A 313 -6.43 25.29 16.33
C ASN A 313 -7.47 25.04 15.23
N GLY A 314 -8.54 24.34 15.58
CA GLY A 314 -9.69 24.09 14.70
C GLY A 314 -10.78 25.18 14.75
N ALA A 315 -10.50 26.35 15.36
CA ALA A 315 -11.49 27.40 15.49
C ALA A 315 -11.97 27.90 14.11
N GLY A 316 -13.28 27.97 13.93
CA GLY A 316 -13.89 28.38 12.65
C GLY A 316 -14.08 27.26 11.63
N LEU A 317 -13.51 26.07 11.87
CA LEU A 317 -13.77 24.89 11.04
C LEU A 317 -15.02 24.12 11.52
N PRO A 318 -15.70 23.38 10.64
CA PRO A 318 -16.69 22.38 11.02
C PRO A 318 -16.11 21.40 12.06
N ALA A 319 -16.94 20.93 12.99
CA ALA A 319 -16.51 20.12 14.13
C ALA A 319 -15.80 18.82 13.72
N ASP A 320 -16.27 18.18 12.64
CA ASP A 320 -15.69 16.99 12.04
C ASP A 320 -14.28 17.23 11.47
N LEU A 321 -14.05 18.37 10.83
CA LEU A 321 -12.72 18.76 10.33
C LEU A 321 -11.78 19.16 11.46
N ALA A 322 -12.27 19.83 12.49
CA ALA A 322 -11.47 20.12 13.67
C ALA A 322 -11.02 18.82 14.38
N GLN A 323 -11.90 17.82 14.47
CA GLN A 323 -11.55 16.49 15.00
C GLN A 323 -10.56 15.76 14.08
N ASN A 324 -10.76 15.82 12.77
CA ASN A 324 -9.85 15.22 11.79
C ASN A 324 -8.42 15.76 11.94
N LEU A 325 -8.23 17.06 12.12
CA LEU A 325 -6.91 17.65 12.37
C LEU A 325 -6.20 17.10 13.61
N GLN A 326 -6.94 16.71 14.65
CA GLN A 326 -6.34 16.06 15.83
C GLN A 326 -5.85 14.65 15.49
N LEU A 327 -6.59 13.91 14.66
CA LEU A 327 -6.18 12.59 14.18
C LEU A 327 -4.95 12.70 13.28
N VAL A 328 -4.93 13.63 12.33
CA VAL A 328 -3.79 13.90 11.46
C VAL A 328 -2.56 14.26 12.31
N LYS A 329 -2.71 15.13 13.33
CA LYS A 329 -1.62 15.42 14.25
C LYS A 329 -1.05 14.17 14.90
N ALA A 330 -1.91 13.28 15.41
CA ALA A 330 -1.47 12.06 16.07
C ALA A 330 -0.71 11.15 15.09
N GLN A 331 -1.22 10.96 13.89
CA GLN A 331 -0.60 10.16 12.83
C GLN A 331 0.75 10.74 12.38
N CYS A 332 0.82 12.06 12.18
CA CYS A 332 2.01 12.74 11.72
C CYS A 332 3.10 12.92 12.80
N SER A 333 2.86 12.52 14.05
CA SER A 333 3.84 12.65 15.15
C SER A 333 4.94 11.58 15.13
N THR A 334 4.95 10.69 14.15
CA THR A 334 5.94 9.60 14.01
C THR A 334 7.23 10.09 13.34
N PRO A 335 8.38 9.42 13.58
CA PRO A 335 9.63 9.68 12.85
C PRO A 335 9.45 9.55 11.33
N TYR A 336 8.69 8.53 10.88
CA TYR A 336 8.35 8.32 9.48
C TYR A 336 7.72 9.57 8.85
N MET A 337 6.62 10.05 9.43
CA MET A 337 5.91 11.21 8.87
C MET A 337 6.74 12.49 8.90
N ARG A 338 7.54 12.69 9.96
CA ARG A 338 8.47 13.83 9.99
C ARG A 338 9.50 13.77 8.87
N TYR A 339 10.02 12.59 8.58
CA TYR A 339 10.94 12.40 7.46
C TYR A 339 10.23 12.64 6.13
N PHE A 340 9.06 12.03 5.94
CA PHE A 340 8.26 12.13 4.72
C PHE A 340 7.86 13.58 4.40
N LEU A 341 7.40 14.35 5.40
CA LEU A 341 7.04 15.77 5.22
C LEU A 341 8.21 16.61 4.69
N ASN A 342 9.44 16.29 5.09
CA ASN A 342 10.66 16.98 4.65
C ASN A 342 11.29 16.39 3.38
N LEU A 343 10.81 15.23 2.91
CA LEU A 343 11.39 14.55 1.76
C LEU A 343 10.98 15.25 0.47
N ASP A 344 11.96 15.84 -0.22
CA ASP A 344 11.82 16.49 -1.51
C ASP A 344 12.97 16.04 -2.42
N LEU A 345 12.63 15.55 -3.61
CA LEU A 345 13.62 15.02 -4.54
C LEU A 345 14.06 16.02 -5.60
N THR A 346 13.49 17.22 -5.65
CA THR A 346 13.76 18.18 -6.73
C THR A 346 15.25 18.46 -6.93
N ASP A 347 16.02 18.57 -5.85
CA ASP A 347 17.48 18.76 -5.90
C ASP A 347 18.28 17.49 -6.22
N LEU A 348 17.65 16.30 -6.09
CA LEU A 348 18.29 15.02 -6.34
C LEU A 348 18.15 14.55 -7.78
N ILE A 349 17.05 14.90 -8.45
CA ILE A 349 16.72 14.45 -9.81
C ILE A 349 17.86 14.76 -10.80
N GLY A 350 18.50 15.93 -10.68
CA GLY A 350 19.63 16.32 -11.52
C GLY A 350 20.90 15.48 -11.35
N LYS A 351 20.99 14.60 -10.35
CA LYS A 351 22.11 13.68 -10.13
C LYS A 351 21.94 12.33 -10.83
N ILE A 352 20.71 11.99 -11.26
CA ILE A 352 20.40 10.70 -11.88
C ILE A 352 21.01 10.63 -13.28
N ARG A 353 21.76 9.57 -13.55
CA ARG A 353 22.45 9.34 -14.83
C ARG A 353 22.00 8.07 -15.54
N CYS A 354 21.46 7.11 -14.81
CA CYS A 354 20.94 5.86 -15.39
C CYS A 354 19.62 6.11 -16.15
N PRO A 355 19.21 5.20 -17.05
CA PRO A 355 17.90 5.24 -17.69
C PRO A 355 16.75 5.22 -16.67
N VAL A 356 15.75 6.06 -16.91
CA VAL A 356 14.54 6.17 -16.08
C VAL A 356 13.30 6.11 -16.96
N LEU A 357 12.40 5.15 -16.63
CA LEU A 357 11.02 5.17 -17.05
C LEU A 357 10.18 5.73 -15.89
N ALA A 358 9.51 6.84 -16.09
CA ALA A 358 8.61 7.43 -15.11
C ALA A 358 7.19 7.50 -15.69
N LEU A 359 6.26 6.83 -15.03
CA LEU A 359 4.87 6.77 -15.44
C LEU A 359 3.97 7.29 -14.31
N ASN A 360 2.90 8.00 -14.66
CA ASN A 360 1.85 8.33 -13.72
C ASN A 360 0.49 8.41 -14.45
N GLY A 361 -0.59 8.10 -13.75
CA GLY A 361 -1.94 8.14 -14.27
C GLY A 361 -2.52 9.56 -14.31
N THR A 362 -3.27 9.91 -15.37
CA THR A 362 -3.94 11.23 -15.44
C THR A 362 -5.07 11.35 -14.42
N ASN A 363 -5.59 10.23 -13.93
CA ASN A 363 -6.59 10.16 -12.88
C ASN A 363 -6.00 9.79 -11.50
N ASP A 364 -4.69 9.92 -11.33
CA ASP A 364 -4.07 9.78 -10.02
C ASP A 364 -4.50 10.94 -9.10
N ARG A 365 -5.12 10.60 -7.95
CA ARG A 365 -5.58 11.56 -6.94
C ARG A 365 -4.70 11.54 -5.67
N GLN A 366 -3.63 10.77 -5.69
CA GLN A 366 -2.68 10.68 -4.58
C GLN A 366 -1.36 11.37 -4.90
N VAL A 367 -0.87 11.26 -6.14
CA VAL A 367 0.34 11.93 -6.61
C VAL A 367 0.00 12.71 -7.88
N ASP A 368 0.14 14.02 -7.85
CA ASP A 368 -0.18 14.87 -9.00
C ASP A 368 0.66 14.49 -10.22
N CYS A 369 -0.02 14.04 -11.27
CA CYS A 369 0.60 13.53 -12.49
C CYS A 369 1.40 14.62 -13.23
N GLU A 370 0.80 15.76 -13.45
CA GLU A 370 1.39 16.83 -14.29
C GLU A 370 2.63 17.42 -13.64
N GLU A 371 2.56 17.73 -12.36
CA GLU A 371 3.66 18.35 -11.64
C GLU A 371 4.85 17.42 -11.50
N ASN A 372 4.62 16.20 -10.99
CA ASN A 372 5.71 15.25 -10.74
C ASN A 372 6.41 14.87 -12.05
N LEU A 373 5.65 14.56 -13.11
CA LEU A 373 6.24 14.23 -14.41
C LEU A 373 6.92 15.43 -15.06
N SER A 374 6.41 16.65 -14.88
CA SER A 374 7.07 17.88 -15.39
C SER A 374 8.44 18.10 -14.76
N ILE A 375 8.56 17.89 -13.43
CA ILE A 375 9.85 17.98 -12.72
C ILE A 375 10.81 16.92 -13.27
N LEU A 376 10.38 15.67 -13.42
CA LEU A 376 11.21 14.60 -13.96
C LEU A 376 11.64 14.87 -15.40
N ARG A 377 10.75 15.35 -16.27
CA ARG A 377 11.10 15.69 -17.67
C ARG A 377 12.19 16.75 -17.74
N ARG A 378 12.13 17.76 -16.88
CA ARG A 378 13.11 18.88 -16.87
C ARG A 378 14.41 18.52 -16.15
N GLY A 379 14.30 17.78 -15.03
CA GLY A 379 15.41 17.57 -14.11
C GLY A 379 16.31 16.39 -14.43
N LEU A 380 15.77 15.29 -14.98
CA LEU A 380 16.56 14.10 -15.29
C LEU A 380 17.63 14.40 -16.36
N MET A 381 18.87 14.01 -16.08
CA MET A 381 20.02 14.25 -16.96
C MET A 381 20.44 13.02 -17.77
N GLY A 382 20.05 11.79 -17.33
CA GLY A 382 20.25 10.54 -18.05
C GLY A 382 19.17 10.28 -19.12
N PRO A 383 19.25 9.13 -19.82
CA PRO A 383 18.18 8.66 -20.70
C PRO A 383 16.86 8.57 -19.94
N LYS A 384 15.80 9.10 -20.53
CA LYS A 384 14.51 9.16 -19.84
C LYS A 384 13.33 8.94 -20.78
N THR A 385 12.33 8.24 -20.26
CA THR A 385 10.99 8.15 -20.83
C THR A 385 10.02 8.55 -19.73
N VAL A 386 9.29 9.65 -19.92
CA VAL A 386 8.42 10.24 -18.89
C VAL A 386 7.04 10.47 -19.49
N LEU A 387 6.07 9.65 -19.10
CA LEU A 387 4.75 9.59 -19.75
C LEU A 387 3.61 9.65 -18.72
N ALA A 388 2.62 10.48 -19.03
CA ALA A 388 1.31 10.39 -18.40
C ALA A 388 0.49 9.30 -19.11
N ILE A 389 -0.19 8.46 -18.32
CA ILE A 389 -1.04 7.39 -18.82
C ILE A 389 -2.49 7.81 -18.67
N GLU A 390 -3.16 7.94 -19.80
CA GLU A 390 -4.53 8.44 -19.83
C GLU A 390 -5.50 7.47 -19.15
N GLY A 391 -6.38 8.00 -18.30
CA GLY A 391 -7.53 7.28 -17.74
C GLY A 391 -7.20 6.25 -16.65
N VAL A 392 -5.95 6.18 -16.16
CA VAL A 392 -5.61 5.29 -15.06
C VAL A 392 -5.43 6.05 -13.74
N ASN A 393 -5.74 5.35 -12.64
CA ASN A 393 -5.60 5.86 -11.26
C ASN A 393 -4.19 5.63 -10.69
N HIS A 394 -4.02 5.89 -9.39
CA HIS A 394 -2.75 5.69 -8.69
C HIS A 394 -2.23 4.24 -8.73
N LEU A 395 -3.12 3.25 -8.71
CA LEU A 395 -2.77 1.81 -8.81
C LEU A 395 -2.58 1.34 -10.26
N PHE A 396 -2.59 2.26 -11.23
CA PHE A 396 -2.54 1.95 -12.67
C PHE A 396 -3.69 1.06 -13.15
N GLN A 397 -4.88 1.25 -12.60
CA GLN A 397 -6.13 0.64 -13.08
C GLN A 397 -6.88 1.66 -13.93
N HIS A 398 -7.52 1.22 -15.03
CA HIS A 398 -8.49 2.07 -15.73
C HIS A 398 -9.65 2.40 -14.79
N CYS A 399 -9.99 3.67 -14.69
CA CYS A 399 -10.96 4.17 -13.71
C CYS A 399 -11.85 5.27 -14.28
N THR A 400 -12.89 5.65 -13.54
CA THR A 400 -13.80 6.73 -13.94
C THR A 400 -13.37 8.05 -13.33
N THR A 401 -13.15 8.11 -12.03
CA THR A 401 -12.85 9.35 -11.30
C THR A 401 -11.42 9.39 -10.76
N GLY A 402 -10.83 8.22 -10.51
CA GLY A 402 -9.57 8.05 -9.81
C GLY A 402 -9.68 8.13 -8.29
N ASP A 403 -10.89 8.24 -7.75
CA ASP A 403 -11.13 8.20 -6.32
C ASP A 403 -10.68 6.86 -5.74
N PRO A 404 -9.88 6.84 -4.65
CA PRO A 404 -9.45 5.60 -4.00
C PRO A 404 -10.58 4.65 -3.61
N SER A 405 -11.81 5.15 -3.43
CA SER A 405 -12.98 4.31 -3.16
C SER A 405 -13.36 3.40 -4.32
N GLU A 406 -12.94 3.72 -5.57
CA GLU A 406 -13.17 2.88 -6.75
C GLU A 406 -12.29 1.63 -6.77
N TYR A 407 -11.12 1.66 -6.14
CA TYR A 407 -10.10 0.59 -6.27
C TYR A 407 -10.66 -0.79 -5.97
N LYS A 408 -11.45 -0.90 -4.92
CA LYS A 408 -12.05 -2.18 -4.49
C LYS A 408 -13.03 -2.76 -5.51
N ASP A 409 -13.70 -1.93 -6.30
CA ASP A 409 -14.78 -2.30 -7.21
C ASP A 409 -14.28 -2.51 -8.65
N ILE A 410 -13.10 -2.03 -8.97
CA ILE A 410 -12.43 -2.29 -10.26
C ILE A 410 -11.93 -3.73 -10.26
N GLU A 411 -12.25 -4.51 -11.32
CA GLU A 411 -11.79 -5.90 -11.46
C GLU A 411 -10.32 -5.99 -11.95
N GLU A 412 -9.91 -5.03 -12.78
CA GLU A 412 -8.55 -4.91 -13.30
C GLU A 412 -7.57 -4.61 -12.17
N THR A 413 -6.51 -5.39 -12.04
CA THR A 413 -5.45 -5.15 -11.05
C THR A 413 -4.41 -4.17 -11.57
N PHE A 414 -4.07 -4.26 -12.86
CA PHE A 414 -3.07 -3.41 -13.48
C PHE A 414 -3.36 -3.29 -14.98
N ALA A 415 -3.35 -2.08 -15.52
CA ALA A 415 -3.69 -1.82 -16.92
C ALA A 415 -2.72 -2.54 -17.88
N PRO A 416 -3.22 -3.39 -18.79
CA PRO A 416 -2.38 -4.22 -19.68
C PRO A 416 -1.45 -3.41 -20.59
N ASN A 417 -1.89 -2.22 -21.03
CA ASN A 417 -1.08 -1.32 -21.86
C ASN A 417 0.12 -0.77 -21.08
N VAL A 418 -0.01 -0.55 -19.76
CA VAL A 418 1.10 -0.10 -18.92
C VAL A 418 2.09 -1.24 -18.69
N ILE A 419 1.60 -2.47 -18.44
CA ILE A 419 2.46 -3.67 -18.35
C ILE A 419 3.30 -3.82 -19.63
N GLN A 420 2.65 -3.71 -20.78
CA GLN A 420 3.32 -3.83 -22.07
C GLN A 420 4.38 -2.75 -22.28
N LEU A 421 4.05 -1.48 -21.92
CA LEU A 421 4.98 -0.37 -22.00
C LEU A 421 6.24 -0.59 -21.13
N VAL A 422 6.07 -1.06 -19.91
CA VAL A 422 7.19 -1.39 -19.01
C VAL A 422 8.07 -2.48 -19.61
N ILE A 423 7.46 -3.55 -20.17
CA ILE A 423 8.18 -4.65 -20.81
C ILE A 423 8.99 -4.16 -22.02
N GLU A 424 8.36 -3.41 -22.91
CA GLU A 424 9.01 -2.87 -24.12
C GLU A 424 10.18 -1.96 -23.78
N TRP A 425 9.99 -1.06 -22.80
CA TRP A 425 11.05 -0.19 -22.36
C TRP A 425 12.24 -0.98 -21.76
N LEU A 426 11.99 -1.96 -20.90
CA LEU A 426 13.04 -2.79 -20.30
C LEU A 426 13.80 -3.61 -21.37
N LYS A 427 13.14 -4.05 -22.42
CA LYS A 427 13.77 -4.75 -23.55
C LYS A 427 14.59 -3.81 -24.46
N SER A 428 14.34 -2.52 -24.41
CA SER A 428 15.07 -1.53 -25.19
C SER A 428 16.38 -1.06 -24.53
N LEU A 429 16.59 -1.38 -23.28
CA LEU A 429 17.82 -1.10 -22.54
C LEU A 429 18.95 -2.04 -22.95
#